data_cadeeb064fcde909d2a62691fb21da34
#
_entry.id   cadeeb064fcde909d2a62691fb21da34
#
_cell.length_a   1.000
_cell.length_b   1.000
_cell.length_c   1.000
_cell.angle_alpha   90.00
_cell.angle_beta   90.00
_cell.angle_gamma   90.00
#
_symmetry.space_group_name_H-M   'P 1'
#
loop_
_entity.id
_entity.type
_entity.pdbx_description
1 polymer ?
#
loop_
_entity_poly.entity_id
_entity_poly.type
_entity_poly.pdbx_seq_one_letter_code
_entity_poly.pdbx_strand_id
1 'polypeptide(L)'
;MQNCTEKKAVVVGLSGGLGNQMFQYAAGRALSIRIGVPLLLDQTWFFGRKNRSYGLEKFLIQAKVWNSELQVPDVLKSLESQISRKWGKRRMGVEIFREPHFHFCPEILQLKKPVYLEGYWQSELYFSECRDVLLREFSLWDRTSEACCDLADRIASTEAVCVHVRRGDYVSNRLAAEVHGLCTMEYYKRGLSLITQGLTNPHCFVFSDDPDWVRSHFVSEFPVTVVDVNTTANAQWDLDLMSLCKRFVIANSSLSWWGAWLGTDPAKRVVAPVRWFRNSRNDTRDLMPRSWMRL
;
A
#
# COMPACT_ATOMS: atom_id res chain seq x y z
N MET A 1 14.30 3.05 32.41
CA MET A 1 13.75 1.70 32.16
C MET A 1 13.16 1.49 30.76
N GLN A 2 13.07 2.51 29.88
CA GLN A 2 12.56 2.40 28.48
C GLN A 2 13.51 1.67 27.53
N ASN A 3 14.80 1.69 27.74
CA ASN A 3 15.82 1.15 26.80
C ASN A 3 15.92 -0.39 26.70
N CYS A 4 15.26 -1.16 27.54
CA CYS A 4 15.40 -2.62 27.52
C CYS A 4 14.35 -3.31 26.61
N THR A 5 13.21 -2.67 26.40
CA THR A 5 12.10 -3.20 25.55
C THR A 5 12.37 -3.02 24.06
N GLU A 6 13.11 -1.99 23.67
CA GLU A 6 13.41 -1.65 22.27
C GLU A 6 14.38 -2.65 21.62
N LYS A 7 15.31 -3.19 22.39
CA LYS A 7 16.27 -4.24 21.93
C LYS A 7 15.59 -5.59 21.64
N LYS A 8 14.31 -5.73 21.99
CA LYS A 8 13.53 -6.96 21.85
C LYS A 8 12.31 -6.78 20.93
N ALA A 9 12.35 -5.84 19.99
CA ALA A 9 11.26 -5.56 19.08
C ALA A 9 11.70 -5.68 17.61
N VAL A 10 10.78 -6.02 16.71
CA VAL A 10 10.93 -5.73 15.28
C VAL A 10 10.66 -4.24 15.08
N VAL A 11 11.55 -3.55 14.40
CA VAL A 11 11.37 -2.15 14.03
C VAL A 11 11.23 -2.05 12.53
N VAL A 12 10.27 -1.28 12.04
CA VAL A 12 10.09 -1.06 10.59
C VAL A 12 10.24 0.40 10.28
N GLY A 13 11.15 0.72 9.37
CA GLY A 13 11.25 2.05 8.77
C GLY A 13 10.13 2.29 7.77
N LEU A 14 9.23 3.23 8.09
CA LEU A 14 8.12 3.59 7.21
C LEU A 14 8.52 4.68 6.21
N SER A 15 8.03 4.56 4.97
CA SER A 15 8.28 5.55 3.92
C SER A 15 7.23 5.50 2.81
N GLY A 16 7.16 6.56 2.00
CA GLY A 16 6.27 6.60 0.85
C GLY A 16 4.80 6.87 1.18
N GLY A 17 3.90 6.54 0.27
CA GLY A 17 2.44 6.68 0.43
C GLY A 17 1.83 5.56 1.27
N LEU A 18 0.52 5.69 1.56
CA LEU A 18 -0.22 4.76 2.42
C LEU A 18 -0.02 3.29 2.03
N GLY A 19 -0.16 2.95 0.75
CA GLY A 19 0.01 1.55 0.32
C GLY A 19 1.41 1.00 0.57
N ASN A 20 2.47 1.84 0.49
CA ASN A 20 3.83 1.41 0.85
C ASN A 20 3.97 1.18 2.35
N GLN A 21 3.40 2.07 3.17
CA GLN A 21 3.39 1.93 4.62
C GLN A 21 2.66 0.65 5.06
N MET A 22 1.59 0.28 4.37
CA MET A 22 0.86 -0.97 4.61
C MET A 22 1.71 -2.21 4.32
N PHE A 23 2.48 -2.23 3.22
CA PHE A 23 3.41 -3.32 2.93
C PHE A 23 4.50 -3.44 3.99
N GLN A 24 5.09 -2.32 4.38
CA GLN A 24 6.11 -2.24 5.41
C GLN A 24 5.57 -2.74 6.76
N TYR A 25 4.39 -2.27 7.15
CA TYR A 25 3.70 -2.75 8.33
C TYR A 25 3.45 -4.25 8.27
N ALA A 26 2.86 -4.75 7.18
CA ALA A 26 2.47 -6.15 7.03
C ALA A 26 3.67 -7.10 7.14
N ALA A 27 4.78 -6.78 6.48
CA ALA A 27 6.01 -7.55 6.59
C ALA A 27 6.59 -7.56 8.01
N GLY A 28 6.66 -6.39 8.66
CA GLY A 28 7.09 -6.27 10.04
C GLY A 28 6.17 -6.97 11.01
N ARG A 29 4.86 -6.90 10.80
CA ARG A 29 3.85 -7.56 11.62
C ARG A 29 3.96 -9.09 11.54
N ALA A 30 4.10 -9.63 10.34
CA ALA A 30 4.30 -11.06 10.14
C ALA A 30 5.57 -11.56 10.84
N LEU A 31 6.69 -10.84 10.71
CA LEU A 31 7.92 -11.17 11.42
C LEU A 31 7.75 -11.07 12.94
N SER A 32 7.13 -9.99 13.44
CA SER A 32 6.87 -9.75 14.86
C SER A 32 6.06 -10.90 15.49
N ILE A 33 5.02 -11.37 14.80
CA ILE A 33 4.21 -12.52 15.23
C ILE A 33 5.05 -13.79 15.23
N ARG A 34 5.81 -14.06 14.16
CA ARG A 34 6.63 -15.28 14.01
C ARG A 34 7.67 -15.43 15.11
N ILE A 35 8.33 -14.34 15.51
CA ILE A 35 9.37 -14.40 16.54
C ILE A 35 8.88 -14.02 17.94
N GLY A 36 7.59 -13.69 18.10
CA GLY A 36 6.95 -13.45 19.39
C GLY A 36 7.42 -12.17 20.09
N VAL A 37 7.66 -11.08 19.34
CA VAL A 37 8.12 -9.80 19.90
C VAL A 37 7.25 -8.63 19.42
N PRO A 38 7.24 -7.49 20.15
CA PRO A 38 6.51 -6.29 19.71
C PRO A 38 6.97 -5.76 18.37
N LEU A 39 6.04 -5.06 17.66
CA LEU A 39 6.34 -4.26 16.46
C LEU A 39 6.42 -2.78 16.84
N LEU A 40 7.44 -2.11 16.34
CA LEU A 40 7.63 -0.66 16.43
C LEU A 40 7.73 -0.05 15.03
N LEU A 41 7.13 1.13 14.83
CA LEU A 41 7.12 1.84 13.56
C LEU A 41 7.98 3.10 13.65
N ASP A 42 9.03 3.15 12.85
CA ASP A 42 9.89 4.33 12.71
C ASP A 42 9.31 5.26 11.64
N GLN A 43 8.85 6.42 12.07
CA GLN A 43 8.24 7.46 11.24
C GLN A 43 9.23 8.58 10.86
N THR A 44 10.51 8.47 11.18
CA THR A 44 11.48 9.55 10.99
C THR A 44 11.57 10.02 9.54
N TRP A 45 11.26 9.14 8.58
CA TRP A 45 11.25 9.49 7.15
C TRP A 45 10.26 10.63 6.81
N PHE A 46 9.17 10.78 7.56
CA PHE A 46 8.14 11.80 7.29
C PHE A 46 8.50 13.19 7.85
N PHE A 47 9.45 13.27 8.76
CA PHE A 47 9.80 14.55 9.37
C PHE A 47 10.36 15.53 8.33
N GLY A 48 9.75 16.73 8.28
CA GLY A 48 10.10 17.79 7.34
C GLY A 48 9.64 17.58 5.89
N ARG A 49 8.89 16.51 5.58
CA ARG A 49 8.33 16.26 4.25
C ARG A 49 6.90 16.78 4.17
N LYS A 50 6.64 17.64 3.17
CA LYS A 50 5.30 18.25 2.98
C LYS A 50 4.33 17.34 2.19
N ASN A 51 4.86 16.45 1.34
CA ASN A 51 4.06 15.72 0.34
C ASN A 51 3.66 14.31 0.76
N ARG A 52 4.09 13.85 1.92
CA ARG A 52 3.78 12.52 2.44
C ARG A 52 3.73 12.57 3.96
N SER A 53 2.74 11.91 4.53
CA SER A 53 2.51 11.80 5.97
C SER A 53 2.34 10.33 6.39
N TYR A 54 2.48 10.09 7.68
CA TYR A 54 2.07 8.83 8.27
C TYR A 54 0.55 8.68 8.13
N GLY A 55 0.09 7.54 7.66
CA GLY A 55 -1.32 7.29 7.33
C GLY A 55 -1.91 6.03 7.98
N LEU A 56 -1.16 5.32 8.83
CA LEU A 56 -1.67 4.10 9.45
C LEU A 56 -2.45 4.35 10.76
N GLU A 57 -2.49 5.57 11.28
CA GLU A 57 -3.17 5.90 12.54
C GLU A 57 -4.68 5.70 12.52
N LYS A 58 -5.28 5.60 11.34
CA LYS A 58 -6.73 5.37 11.18
C LYS A 58 -7.13 3.91 11.19
N PHE A 59 -6.17 3.01 11.18
CA PHE A 59 -6.39 1.57 11.19
C PHE A 59 -6.22 0.96 12.59
N LEU A 60 -6.81 -0.22 12.82
CA LEU A 60 -6.72 -0.96 14.08
C LEU A 60 -5.38 -1.68 14.26
N ILE A 61 -4.30 -1.10 13.77
CA ILE A 61 -2.96 -1.73 13.78
C ILE A 61 -2.43 -2.00 15.18
N GLN A 62 -1.67 -3.08 15.32
CA GLN A 62 -1.08 -3.52 16.57
C GLN A 62 0.44 -3.25 16.57
N ALA A 63 0.79 -1.96 16.60
CA ALA A 63 2.17 -1.50 16.70
C ALA A 63 2.25 -0.20 17.48
N LYS A 64 3.39 0.06 18.09
CA LYS A 64 3.68 1.36 18.72
C LYS A 64 4.53 2.19 17.78
N VAL A 65 4.23 3.49 17.72
CA VAL A 65 5.12 4.44 17.08
C VAL A 65 6.39 4.51 17.90
N TRP A 66 7.51 4.38 17.22
CA TRP A 66 8.78 4.54 17.87
C TRP A 66 9.13 6.03 17.94
N ASN A 67 8.99 6.61 19.13
CA ASN A 67 9.44 7.96 19.43
C ASN A 67 10.90 7.86 19.87
N SER A 68 11.84 8.10 18.95
CA SER A 68 13.17 8.47 19.37
C SER A 68 13.06 9.87 20.00
N GLU A 69 13.14 9.98 21.32
CA GLU A 69 13.35 11.26 22.01
C GLU A 69 14.70 11.90 21.68
N LEU A 70 15.47 11.30 20.83
CA LEU A 70 16.61 11.92 20.19
C LEU A 70 16.07 12.91 19.14
N GLN A 71 15.73 14.12 19.62
CA GLN A 71 15.76 15.32 18.78
C GLN A 71 17.17 15.41 18.19
N VAL A 72 17.33 14.89 16.98
CA VAL A 72 18.56 15.08 16.22
C VAL A 72 18.64 16.59 15.95
N PRO A 73 19.60 17.32 16.50
CA PRO A 73 19.77 18.73 16.24
C PRO A 73 19.81 18.98 14.72
N ASP A 74 19.21 20.07 14.25
CA ASP A 74 19.11 20.39 12.80
C ASP A 74 20.44 20.38 12.07
N VAL A 75 21.54 20.63 12.78
CA VAL A 75 22.92 20.54 12.28
C VAL A 75 23.32 19.11 11.86
N LEU A 76 22.71 18.07 12.43
CA LEU A 76 23.02 16.68 12.09
C LEU A 76 22.12 16.13 10.95
N LYS A 77 21.02 16.80 10.60
CA LYS A 77 20.16 16.39 9.48
C LYS A 77 20.88 16.48 8.12
N SER A 78 21.78 17.44 7.95
CA SER A 78 22.60 17.56 6.74
C SER A 78 23.76 16.54 6.66
N LEU A 79 24.15 15.98 7.79
CA LEU A 79 25.19 14.96 7.90
C LEU A 79 24.63 13.52 7.83
N GLU A 80 23.32 13.34 8.06
CA GLU A 80 22.68 12.01 8.03
C GLU A 80 22.85 11.28 6.69
N SER A 81 22.83 12.00 5.56
CA SER A 81 23.05 11.38 4.24
C SER A 81 24.49 10.84 4.06
N GLN A 82 25.46 11.39 4.78
CA GLN A 82 26.85 10.95 4.73
C GLN A 82 27.19 9.96 5.86
N ILE A 83 26.58 10.12 7.03
CA ILE A 83 26.78 9.25 8.19
C ILE A 83 26.08 7.91 8.01
N SER A 84 24.89 7.86 7.37
CA SER A 84 24.15 6.62 7.13
C SER A 84 24.91 5.62 6.24
N ARG A 85 25.83 6.10 5.37
CA ARG A 85 26.71 5.23 4.58
C ARG A 85 27.81 4.54 5.38
N LYS A 86 28.26 5.12 6.50
CA LYS A 86 29.34 4.58 7.34
C LYS A 86 28.86 3.74 8.52
N TRP A 87 27.63 3.91 8.98
CA TRP A 87 27.08 3.21 10.16
C TRP A 87 26.17 2.02 9.78
N GLY A 88 26.46 1.40 8.65
CA GLY A 88 25.63 0.44 7.89
C GLY A 88 25.35 -0.92 8.52
N LYS A 89 25.59 -1.18 9.80
CA LYS A 89 25.30 -2.49 10.40
C LYS A 89 24.35 -2.47 11.61
N ARG A 90 24.16 -1.33 12.27
CA ARG A 90 23.24 -1.24 13.44
C ARG A 90 22.58 0.14 13.49
N ARG A 91 21.28 0.17 13.55
CA ARG A 91 20.48 1.33 13.93
C ARG A 91 19.97 1.04 15.34
N MET A 92 20.32 1.93 16.32
CA MET A 92 19.85 1.83 17.72
C MET A 92 20.19 0.52 18.44
N GLY A 93 21.31 -0.08 18.12
CA GLY A 93 21.73 -1.34 18.75
C GLY A 93 21.02 -2.58 18.20
N VAL A 94 20.15 -2.42 17.19
CA VAL A 94 19.48 -3.51 16.48
C VAL A 94 20.12 -3.71 15.12
N GLU A 95 20.27 -4.95 14.69
CA GLU A 95 20.76 -5.31 13.36
C GLU A 95 19.80 -4.81 12.28
N ILE A 96 20.34 -4.28 11.17
CA ILE A 96 19.53 -3.81 10.04
C ILE A 96 19.46 -4.91 8.98
N PHE A 97 18.23 -5.29 8.62
CA PHE A 97 17.96 -6.13 7.47
C PHE A 97 17.36 -5.26 6.36
N ARG A 98 18.16 -5.02 5.32
CA ARG A 98 17.73 -4.26 4.14
C ARG A 98 17.21 -5.20 3.08
N GLU A 99 16.08 -4.80 2.46
CA GLU A 99 15.55 -5.50 1.29
C GLU A 99 16.60 -5.44 0.16
N PRO A 100 17.14 -6.59 -0.26
CA PRO A 100 18.27 -6.60 -1.19
C PRO A 100 17.85 -6.30 -2.63
N HIS A 101 16.60 -6.60 -2.96
CA HIS A 101 16.00 -6.47 -4.29
C HIS A 101 14.48 -6.37 -4.17
N PHE A 102 13.81 -5.98 -5.25
CA PHE A 102 12.36 -5.71 -5.22
C PHE A 102 11.48 -6.97 -5.16
N HIS A 103 11.93 -8.10 -5.68
CA HIS A 103 11.20 -9.38 -5.58
C HIS A 103 11.37 -9.98 -4.17
N PHE A 104 10.58 -11.00 -3.87
CA PHE A 104 10.55 -11.64 -2.55
C PHE A 104 11.92 -12.14 -2.10
N CYS A 105 12.30 -11.82 -0.88
CA CYS A 105 13.53 -12.22 -0.21
C CYS A 105 13.21 -13.23 0.91
N PRO A 106 13.35 -14.54 0.68
CA PRO A 106 12.93 -15.57 1.65
C PRO A 106 13.77 -15.57 2.94
N GLU A 107 14.94 -14.94 2.94
CA GLU A 107 15.82 -14.84 4.11
C GLU A 107 15.15 -14.14 5.30
N ILE A 108 14.20 -13.22 5.05
CA ILE A 108 13.41 -12.59 6.12
C ILE A 108 12.61 -13.63 6.93
N LEU A 109 12.20 -14.74 6.30
CA LEU A 109 11.45 -15.79 6.97
C LEU A 109 12.32 -16.58 7.97
N GLN A 110 13.64 -16.52 7.81
CA GLN A 110 14.61 -17.23 8.65
C GLN A 110 15.07 -16.41 9.85
N LEU A 111 14.70 -15.14 9.92
CA LEU A 111 15.06 -14.25 11.02
C LEU A 111 14.39 -14.75 12.33
N LYS A 112 15.23 -14.94 13.36
CA LYS A 112 14.80 -15.41 14.69
C LYS A 112 15.06 -14.40 15.80
N LYS A 113 15.56 -13.21 15.45
CA LYS A 113 15.97 -12.18 16.41
C LYS A 113 15.34 -10.84 16.03
N PRO A 114 15.18 -9.94 17.00
CA PRO A 114 14.79 -8.55 16.74
C PRO A 114 15.70 -7.90 15.70
N VAL A 115 15.09 -7.15 14.79
CA VAL A 115 15.77 -6.57 13.62
C VAL A 115 15.08 -5.27 13.22
N TYR A 116 15.84 -4.36 12.62
CA TYR A 116 15.29 -3.19 11.92
C TYR A 116 15.13 -3.54 10.44
N LEU A 117 13.89 -3.47 9.92
CA LEU A 117 13.56 -3.71 8.52
C LEU A 117 13.60 -2.40 7.74
N GLU A 118 14.39 -2.38 6.66
CA GLU A 118 14.52 -1.25 5.74
C GLU A 118 14.23 -1.72 4.31
N GLY A 119 13.09 -1.33 3.74
CA GLY A 119 12.66 -1.74 2.40
C GLY A 119 11.19 -1.40 2.15
N TYR A 120 10.67 -1.81 0.99
CA TYR A 120 9.26 -1.66 0.63
C TYR A 120 8.43 -2.91 0.90
N TRP A 121 9.03 -4.10 0.79
CA TRP A 121 8.44 -5.40 1.09
C TRP A 121 7.17 -5.69 0.27
N GLN A 122 7.16 -5.30 -1.00
CA GLN A 122 5.97 -5.32 -1.87
C GLN A 122 5.72 -6.73 -2.45
N SER A 123 5.41 -7.68 -1.59
CA SER A 123 4.92 -9.01 -1.96
C SER A 123 4.08 -9.60 -0.84
N GLU A 124 2.95 -10.24 -1.18
CA GLU A 124 2.14 -10.96 -0.17
C GLU A 124 2.90 -12.12 0.48
N LEU A 125 3.95 -12.64 -0.17
CA LEU A 125 4.76 -13.75 0.34
C LEU A 125 5.42 -13.44 1.68
N TYR A 126 5.59 -12.16 2.03
CA TYR A 126 6.12 -11.74 3.33
C TYR A 126 5.13 -11.94 4.48
N PHE A 127 3.81 -11.94 4.19
CA PHE A 127 2.76 -11.86 5.23
C PHE A 127 1.50 -12.68 4.94
N SER A 128 1.51 -13.54 3.93
CA SER A 128 0.34 -14.37 3.58
C SER A 128 -0.16 -15.22 4.75
N GLU A 129 0.74 -15.70 5.61
CA GLU A 129 0.42 -16.47 6.83
C GLU A 129 -0.41 -15.67 7.84
N CYS A 130 -0.37 -14.34 7.78
CA CYS A 130 -1.05 -13.43 8.71
C CYS A 130 -2.26 -12.74 8.07
N ARG A 131 -2.82 -13.26 6.96
CA ARG A 131 -3.90 -12.61 6.22
C ARG A 131 -5.07 -12.21 7.15
N ASP A 132 -5.58 -13.12 7.97
CA ASP A 132 -6.73 -12.85 8.84
C ASP A 132 -6.43 -11.80 9.91
N VAL A 133 -5.17 -11.75 10.37
CA VAL A 133 -4.72 -10.71 11.29
C VAL A 133 -4.73 -9.35 10.58
N LEU A 134 -4.14 -9.28 9.38
CA LEU A 134 -4.04 -8.03 8.61
C LEU A 134 -5.41 -7.52 8.14
N LEU A 135 -6.34 -8.40 7.79
CA LEU A 135 -7.72 -8.01 7.47
C LEU A 135 -8.40 -7.29 8.64
N ARG A 136 -8.20 -7.78 9.87
CA ARG A 136 -8.73 -7.10 11.08
C ARG A 136 -7.97 -5.81 11.38
N GLU A 137 -6.65 -5.82 11.29
CA GLU A 137 -5.81 -4.68 11.64
C GLU A 137 -5.89 -3.54 10.63
N PHE A 138 -6.17 -3.82 9.36
CA PHE A 138 -6.43 -2.80 8.33
C PHE A 138 -7.92 -2.39 8.22
N SER A 139 -8.75 -2.76 9.19
CA SER A 139 -10.07 -2.15 9.34
C SER A 139 -9.95 -0.75 9.92
N LEU A 140 -10.81 0.15 9.48
CA LEU A 140 -10.86 1.53 9.98
C LEU A 140 -11.57 1.59 11.33
N TRP A 141 -11.14 2.52 12.18
CA TRP A 141 -11.83 2.85 13.43
C TRP A 141 -13.24 3.37 13.19
N ASP A 142 -13.40 4.15 12.11
CA ASP A 142 -14.63 4.88 11.87
C ASP A 142 -14.78 5.19 10.36
N ARG A 143 -16.00 5.04 9.86
CA ARG A 143 -16.48 5.55 8.56
C ARG A 143 -17.24 6.84 8.82
N THR A 144 -16.54 7.94 8.98
CA THR A 144 -17.07 9.20 9.53
C THR A 144 -17.91 10.03 8.56
N SER A 145 -17.90 9.74 7.27
CA SER A 145 -18.59 10.55 6.26
C SER A 145 -19.86 9.86 5.78
N GLU A 146 -21.01 10.55 5.87
CA GLU A 146 -22.29 10.10 5.30
C GLU A 146 -22.14 9.71 3.82
N ALA A 147 -21.41 10.51 3.03
CA ALA A 147 -21.15 10.23 1.63
C ALA A 147 -20.35 8.92 1.42
N CYS A 148 -19.43 8.57 2.33
CA CYS A 148 -18.74 7.27 2.28
C CYS A 148 -19.66 6.12 2.66
N CYS A 149 -20.59 6.31 3.59
CA CYS A 149 -21.59 5.30 3.95
C CYS A 149 -22.54 5.03 2.77
N ASP A 150 -23.06 6.07 2.13
CA ASP A 150 -23.93 5.94 0.95
C ASP A 150 -23.22 5.22 -0.21
N LEU A 151 -21.95 5.54 -0.44
CA LEU A 151 -21.16 4.82 -1.45
C LEU A 151 -20.91 3.36 -1.07
N ALA A 152 -20.65 3.06 0.19
CA ALA A 152 -20.47 1.70 0.67
C ALA A 152 -21.76 0.87 0.44
N ASP A 153 -22.92 1.42 0.75
CA ASP A 153 -24.21 0.76 0.53
C ASP A 153 -24.50 0.54 -0.96
N ARG A 154 -24.17 1.50 -1.81
CA ARG A 154 -24.28 1.37 -3.27
C ARG A 154 -23.34 0.30 -3.82
N ILE A 155 -22.09 0.24 -3.33
CA ILE A 155 -21.12 -0.80 -3.72
C ILE A 155 -21.63 -2.18 -3.28
N ALA A 156 -22.14 -2.30 -2.05
CA ALA A 156 -22.62 -3.56 -1.52
C ALA A 156 -23.85 -4.09 -2.27
N SER A 157 -24.75 -3.19 -2.71
CA SER A 157 -26.03 -3.53 -3.39
C SER A 157 -25.88 -3.77 -4.90
N THR A 158 -24.67 -3.62 -5.48
CA THR A 158 -24.44 -3.76 -6.92
C THR A 158 -23.44 -4.88 -7.25
N GLU A 159 -23.33 -5.25 -8.52
CA GLU A 159 -22.20 -6.02 -9.04
C GLU A 159 -20.99 -5.08 -9.23
N ALA A 160 -20.45 -4.61 -8.10
CA ALA A 160 -19.47 -3.55 -8.06
C ALA A 160 -18.12 -3.96 -8.65
N VAL A 161 -17.65 -3.15 -9.60
CA VAL A 161 -16.32 -3.23 -10.21
C VAL A 161 -15.50 -2.05 -9.78
N CYS A 162 -14.46 -2.27 -9.00
CA CYS A 162 -13.46 -1.26 -8.66
C CYS A 162 -12.54 -1.02 -9.85
N VAL A 163 -12.46 0.21 -10.31
CA VAL A 163 -11.46 0.64 -11.29
C VAL A 163 -10.59 1.71 -10.61
N HIS A 164 -9.28 1.51 -10.57
CA HIS A 164 -8.38 2.54 -10.04
C HIS A 164 -7.56 3.15 -11.16
N VAL A 165 -7.64 4.48 -11.28
CA VAL A 165 -6.89 5.29 -12.26
C VAL A 165 -5.87 6.15 -11.51
N ARG A 166 -4.58 5.83 -11.67
CA ARG A 166 -3.48 6.59 -11.06
C ARG A 166 -2.87 7.54 -12.06
N ARG A 167 -2.87 8.83 -11.74
CA ARG A 167 -2.34 9.90 -12.60
C ARG A 167 -1.50 10.90 -11.82
N GLY A 168 -2.06 11.60 -10.86
CA GLY A 168 -1.51 12.63 -9.97
C GLY A 168 -0.03 12.93 -10.15
N ASP A 169 0.80 12.42 -9.25
CA ASP A 169 2.26 12.61 -9.31
C ASP A 169 2.92 11.91 -10.51
N TYR A 170 2.27 10.90 -11.14
CA TYR A 170 2.80 10.27 -12.36
C TYR A 170 2.69 11.17 -13.61
N VAL A 171 1.86 12.21 -13.56
CA VAL A 171 1.76 13.25 -14.61
C VAL A 171 2.52 14.51 -14.21
N SER A 172 2.35 14.97 -12.97
CA SER A 172 2.87 16.26 -12.50
C SER A 172 4.35 16.22 -12.11
N ASN A 173 4.92 15.05 -11.83
CA ASN A 173 6.30 14.87 -11.43
C ASN A 173 7.09 14.04 -12.46
N ARG A 174 8.04 14.67 -13.15
CA ARG A 174 8.84 14.05 -14.21
C ARG A 174 9.58 12.79 -13.74
N LEU A 175 10.16 12.80 -12.54
CA LEU A 175 10.88 11.63 -12.01
C LEU A 175 9.94 10.47 -11.73
N ALA A 176 8.73 10.74 -11.20
CA ALA A 176 7.72 9.72 -10.99
C ALA A 176 7.22 9.15 -12.34
N ALA A 177 7.01 10.00 -13.35
CA ALA A 177 6.61 9.60 -14.71
C ALA A 177 7.63 8.68 -15.38
N GLU A 178 8.94 8.97 -15.22
CA GLU A 178 10.02 8.16 -15.76
C GLU A 178 10.11 6.77 -15.11
N VAL A 179 9.72 6.66 -13.85
CA VAL A 179 9.78 5.39 -13.09
C VAL A 179 8.53 4.54 -13.28
N HIS A 180 7.33 5.13 -13.15
CA HIS A 180 6.09 4.36 -13.05
C HIS A 180 5.35 4.20 -14.37
N GLY A 181 5.24 5.27 -15.17
CA GLY A 181 4.37 5.29 -16.35
C GLY A 181 2.88 5.27 -15.97
N LEU A 182 2.01 5.35 -16.96
CA LEU A 182 0.56 5.36 -16.81
C LEU A 182 -0.05 4.11 -17.44
N CYS A 183 -1.12 3.58 -16.83
CA CYS A 183 -2.00 2.63 -17.48
C CYS A 183 -2.81 3.35 -18.56
N THR A 184 -2.92 2.74 -19.75
CA THR A 184 -3.64 3.32 -20.89
C THR A 184 -5.15 3.08 -20.80
N MET A 185 -5.96 3.85 -21.53
CA MET A 185 -7.39 3.57 -21.64
C MET A 185 -7.67 2.20 -22.25
N GLU A 186 -6.84 1.73 -23.18
CA GLU A 186 -6.94 0.37 -23.73
C GLU A 186 -6.76 -0.71 -22.65
N TYR A 187 -5.83 -0.51 -21.71
CA TYR A 187 -5.69 -1.40 -20.54
C TYR A 187 -6.98 -1.49 -19.74
N TYR A 188 -7.60 -0.34 -19.40
CA TYR A 188 -8.84 -0.32 -18.63
C TYR A 188 -10.00 -0.96 -19.39
N LYS A 189 -10.17 -0.67 -20.67
CA LYS A 189 -11.19 -1.27 -21.54
C LYS A 189 -11.06 -2.79 -21.59
N ARG A 190 -9.86 -3.31 -21.87
CA ARG A 190 -9.61 -4.75 -21.89
C ARG A 190 -9.76 -5.38 -20.50
N GLY A 191 -9.30 -4.71 -19.46
CA GLY A 191 -9.48 -5.15 -18.09
C GLY A 191 -10.95 -5.29 -17.71
N LEU A 192 -11.77 -4.31 -18.04
CA LEU A 192 -13.22 -4.35 -17.82
C LEU A 192 -13.86 -5.50 -18.59
N SER A 193 -13.57 -5.65 -19.87
CA SER A 193 -14.10 -6.76 -20.69
C SER A 193 -13.80 -8.14 -20.09
N LEU A 194 -12.61 -8.33 -19.47
CA LEU A 194 -12.24 -9.58 -18.82
C LEU A 194 -12.93 -9.78 -17.48
N ILE A 195 -13.02 -8.70 -16.68
CA ILE A 195 -13.44 -8.82 -15.29
C ILE A 195 -14.96 -8.91 -15.14
N THR A 196 -15.70 -8.35 -16.10
CA THR A 196 -17.18 -8.33 -16.09
C THR A 196 -17.82 -9.58 -16.67
N GLN A 197 -17.03 -10.49 -17.25
CA GLN A 197 -17.55 -11.76 -17.76
C GLN A 197 -18.32 -12.53 -16.68
N GLY A 198 -19.59 -12.86 -16.99
CA GLY A 198 -20.50 -13.57 -16.09
C GLY A 198 -21.22 -12.66 -15.11
N LEU A 199 -21.05 -11.32 -15.17
CA LEU A 199 -21.89 -10.36 -14.47
C LEU A 199 -23.08 -9.97 -15.36
N THR A 200 -24.24 -9.73 -14.71
CA THR A 200 -25.48 -9.36 -15.41
C THR A 200 -25.63 -7.86 -15.51
N ASN A 201 -25.29 -7.14 -14.44
CA ASN A 201 -25.46 -5.69 -14.34
C ASN A 201 -24.28 -5.04 -13.60
N PRO A 202 -23.05 -5.11 -14.17
CA PRO A 202 -21.87 -4.53 -13.54
C PRO A 202 -21.97 -3.01 -13.45
N HIS A 203 -21.48 -2.45 -12.33
CA HIS A 203 -21.38 -1.03 -12.09
C HIS A 203 -19.94 -0.67 -11.73
N CYS A 204 -19.33 0.24 -12.47
CA CYS A 204 -17.95 0.67 -12.27
C CYS A 204 -17.86 1.79 -11.24
N PHE A 205 -17.16 1.57 -10.15
CA PHE A 205 -16.74 2.61 -9.21
C PHE A 205 -15.29 2.97 -9.50
N VAL A 206 -15.09 4.19 -10.01
CA VAL A 206 -13.77 4.64 -10.48
C VAL A 206 -13.14 5.54 -9.44
N PHE A 207 -12.05 5.07 -8.86
CA PHE A 207 -11.23 5.78 -7.88
C PHE A 207 -10.03 6.40 -8.59
N SER A 208 -9.74 7.67 -8.31
CA SER A 208 -8.62 8.36 -8.95
C SER A 208 -8.13 9.53 -8.10
N ASP A 209 -6.85 9.82 -8.21
CA ASP A 209 -6.24 11.06 -7.73
C ASP A 209 -6.36 12.23 -8.73
N ASP A 210 -7.08 12.01 -9.86
CA ASP A 210 -7.41 12.99 -10.90
C ASP A 210 -8.85 12.73 -11.40
N PRO A 211 -9.88 12.99 -10.55
CA PRO A 211 -11.27 12.65 -10.87
C PRO A 211 -11.82 13.46 -12.06
N ASP A 212 -11.35 14.67 -12.29
CA ASP A 212 -11.80 15.50 -13.41
C ASP A 212 -11.32 14.95 -14.75
N TRP A 213 -10.10 14.42 -14.77
CA TRP A 213 -9.62 13.70 -15.94
C TRP A 213 -10.46 12.44 -16.19
N VAL A 214 -10.82 11.70 -15.14
CA VAL A 214 -11.67 10.51 -15.27
C VAL A 214 -13.03 10.87 -15.85
N ARG A 215 -13.70 11.93 -15.36
CA ARG A 215 -14.99 12.39 -15.90
C ARG A 215 -14.91 12.75 -17.38
N SER A 216 -13.79 13.29 -17.82
CA SER A 216 -13.61 13.77 -19.19
C SER A 216 -13.14 12.68 -20.19
N HIS A 217 -12.45 11.65 -19.70
CA HIS A 217 -11.72 10.73 -20.58
C HIS A 217 -12.01 9.25 -20.36
N PHE A 218 -12.55 8.87 -19.19
CA PHE A 218 -12.84 7.47 -18.92
C PHE A 218 -14.13 7.03 -19.61
N VAL A 219 -14.01 6.09 -20.54
CA VAL A 219 -15.15 5.55 -21.30
C VAL A 219 -15.38 4.10 -20.91
N SER A 220 -16.63 3.76 -20.60
CA SER A 220 -17.08 2.42 -20.24
C SER A 220 -18.42 2.11 -20.89
N GLU A 221 -18.66 0.85 -21.22
CA GLU A 221 -19.97 0.32 -21.66
C GLU A 221 -20.94 0.15 -20.47
N PHE A 222 -20.41 0.19 -19.25
CA PHE A 222 -21.17 0.00 -18.00
C PHE A 222 -21.40 1.33 -17.29
N PRO A 223 -22.42 1.43 -16.44
CA PRO A 223 -22.63 2.58 -15.57
C PRO A 223 -21.36 2.90 -14.75
N VAL A 224 -21.04 4.18 -14.63
CA VAL A 224 -19.85 4.68 -13.94
C VAL A 224 -20.25 5.61 -12.81
N THR A 225 -19.68 5.39 -11.64
CA THR A 225 -19.63 6.36 -10.54
C THR A 225 -18.16 6.74 -10.32
N VAL A 226 -17.82 8.00 -10.53
CA VAL A 226 -16.51 8.54 -10.13
C VAL A 226 -16.54 8.82 -8.63
N VAL A 227 -15.64 8.16 -7.89
CA VAL A 227 -15.53 8.35 -6.44
C VAL A 227 -14.60 9.53 -6.18
N ASP A 228 -15.16 10.62 -5.70
CA ASP A 228 -14.47 11.90 -5.46
C ASP A 228 -14.81 12.52 -4.08
N VAL A 229 -15.40 11.72 -3.20
CA VAL A 229 -15.78 12.16 -1.85
C VAL A 229 -14.58 12.29 -0.91
N ASN A 230 -13.43 11.74 -1.30
CA ASN A 230 -12.20 11.74 -0.52
C ASN A 230 -11.10 12.51 -1.23
N THR A 231 -10.12 12.93 -0.46
CA THR A 231 -8.88 13.54 -0.97
C THR A 231 -7.70 12.60 -0.77
N THR A 232 -6.54 12.94 -1.33
CA THR A 232 -5.30 12.18 -1.09
C THR A 232 -4.91 12.11 0.39
N ALA A 233 -5.39 13.05 1.22
CA ALA A 233 -5.21 13.03 2.68
C ALA A 233 -6.06 11.94 3.37
N ASN A 234 -7.12 11.49 2.70
CA ASN A 234 -8.10 10.53 3.22
C ASN A 234 -8.10 9.23 2.40
N ALA A 235 -6.97 8.84 1.83
CA ALA A 235 -6.82 7.67 0.97
C ALA A 235 -7.22 6.33 1.67
N GLN A 236 -7.26 6.29 2.99
CA GLN A 236 -7.74 5.13 3.76
C GLN A 236 -9.23 4.88 3.55
N TRP A 237 -10.03 5.89 3.30
CA TRP A 237 -11.46 5.71 3.02
C TRP A 237 -11.71 5.23 1.59
N ASP A 238 -10.92 5.71 0.62
CA ASP A 238 -10.94 5.12 -0.72
C ASP A 238 -10.54 3.64 -0.70
N LEU A 239 -9.52 3.31 0.10
CA LEU A 239 -9.08 1.94 0.27
C LEU A 239 -10.18 1.03 0.84
N ASP A 240 -10.89 1.52 1.87
CA ASP A 240 -12.01 0.79 2.47
C ASP A 240 -13.13 0.57 1.45
N LEU A 241 -13.56 1.62 0.72
CA LEU A 241 -14.56 1.51 -0.34
C LEU A 241 -14.13 0.56 -1.46
N MET A 242 -12.86 0.64 -1.90
CA MET A 242 -12.30 -0.30 -2.90
C MET A 242 -12.46 -1.75 -2.41
N SER A 243 -12.15 -2.02 -1.13
CA SER A 243 -12.17 -3.37 -0.58
C SER A 243 -13.55 -4.04 -0.57
N LEU A 244 -14.62 -3.25 -0.63
CA LEU A 244 -16.00 -3.72 -0.70
C LEU A 244 -16.41 -4.22 -2.09
N CYS A 245 -15.65 -3.87 -3.13
CA CYS A 245 -15.96 -4.29 -4.49
C CYS A 245 -15.69 -5.79 -4.70
N LYS A 246 -16.33 -6.35 -5.73
CA LYS A 246 -16.26 -7.79 -6.05
C LYS A 246 -15.28 -8.09 -7.18
N ARG A 247 -15.02 -7.11 -8.04
CA ARG A 247 -14.11 -7.19 -9.21
C ARG A 247 -13.20 -5.99 -9.22
N PHE A 248 -11.98 -6.16 -9.73
CA PHE A 248 -10.97 -5.10 -9.66
C PHE A 248 -10.19 -4.98 -10.96
N VAL A 249 -10.06 -3.76 -11.47
CA VAL A 249 -9.08 -3.38 -12.50
C VAL A 249 -8.18 -2.32 -11.86
N ILE A 250 -7.00 -2.72 -11.43
CA ILE A 250 -6.10 -1.86 -10.65
C ILE A 250 -5.04 -1.18 -11.52
N ALA A 251 -4.63 0.03 -11.14
CA ALA A 251 -3.44 0.66 -11.70
C ALA A 251 -2.14 0.09 -11.08
N ASN A 252 -0.99 0.53 -11.57
CA ASN A 252 0.33 0.30 -10.97
C ASN A 252 0.52 1.15 -9.70
N SER A 253 -0.32 0.92 -8.71
CA SER A 253 -0.39 1.67 -7.45
C SER A 253 -0.52 0.73 -6.26
N SER A 254 0.37 0.90 -5.27
CA SER A 254 0.31 0.13 -4.02
C SER A 254 -1.01 0.33 -3.25
N LEU A 255 -1.68 1.47 -3.42
CA LEU A 255 -3.00 1.70 -2.80
C LEU A 255 -4.06 0.75 -3.38
N SER A 256 -4.21 0.71 -4.70
CA SER A 256 -5.20 -0.18 -5.32
C SER A 256 -4.82 -1.66 -5.25
N TRP A 257 -3.52 -1.97 -5.13
CA TRP A 257 -3.09 -3.32 -4.79
C TRP A 257 -3.70 -3.76 -3.46
N TRP A 258 -3.59 -2.90 -2.43
CA TRP A 258 -4.18 -3.18 -1.11
C TRP A 258 -5.71 -3.20 -1.16
N GLY A 259 -6.37 -2.29 -1.89
CA GLY A 259 -7.82 -2.33 -2.07
C GLY A 259 -8.30 -3.69 -2.60
N ALA A 260 -7.64 -4.22 -3.62
CA ALA A 260 -7.94 -5.53 -4.16
C ALA A 260 -7.55 -6.67 -3.21
N TRP A 261 -6.42 -6.56 -2.49
CA TRP A 261 -5.96 -7.60 -1.58
C TRP A 261 -6.89 -7.74 -0.36
N LEU A 262 -7.36 -6.64 0.19
CA LEU A 262 -8.28 -6.60 1.33
C LEU A 262 -9.68 -7.09 0.99
N GLY A 263 -10.10 -7.03 -0.26
CA GLY A 263 -11.39 -7.57 -0.69
C GLY A 263 -11.56 -9.04 -0.27
N THR A 264 -12.71 -9.35 0.32
CA THR A 264 -13.01 -10.68 0.92
C THR A 264 -14.06 -11.47 0.16
N ASP A 265 -14.65 -10.90 -0.90
CA ASP A 265 -15.65 -11.62 -1.71
C ASP A 265 -15.03 -12.91 -2.27
N PRO A 266 -15.67 -14.10 -2.07
CA PRO A 266 -15.12 -15.38 -2.53
C PRO A 266 -15.04 -15.49 -4.05
N ALA A 267 -15.86 -14.74 -4.76
CA ALA A 267 -15.84 -14.65 -6.22
C ALA A 267 -14.95 -13.51 -6.74
N LYS A 268 -14.11 -12.94 -5.87
CA LYS A 268 -13.18 -11.87 -6.22
C LYS A 268 -12.30 -12.23 -7.41
N ARG A 269 -12.22 -11.32 -8.39
CA ARG A 269 -11.29 -11.39 -9.50
C ARG A 269 -10.57 -10.06 -9.65
N VAL A 270 -9.28 -10.11 -9.99
CA VAL A 270 -8.43 -8.93 -10.10
C VAL A 270 -7.68 -8.96 -11.42
N VAL A 271 -7.72 -7.85 -12.14
CA VAL A 271 -6.83 -7.55 -13.27
C VAL A 271 -5.83 -6.50 -12.84
N ALA A 272 -4.55 -6.78 -13.02
CA ALA A 272 -3.43 -5.92 -12.69
C ALA A 272 -2.54 -5.69 -13.94
N PRO A 273 -1.83 -4.55 -14.04
CA PRO A 273 -0.97 -4.30 -15.19
C PRO A 273 0.27 -5.20 -15.16
N VAL A 274 0.66 -5.72 -16.33
CA VAL A 274 1.92 -6.48 -16.51
C VAL A 274 3.12 -5.62 -16.15
N ARG A 275 3.09 -4.34 -16.55
CA ARG A 275 4.16 -3.38 -16.28
C ARG A 275 3.83 -2.54 -15.07
N TRP A 276 4.48 -2.82 -13.94
CA TRP A 276 4.36 -2.01 -12.73
C TRP A 276 5.24 -0.76 -12.78
N PHE A 277 6.44 -0.91 -13.33
CA PHE A 277 7.37 0.17 -13.58
C PHE A 277 7.63 0.31 -15.08
N ARG A 278 7.82 1.55 -15.54
CA ARG A 278 8.25 1.85 -16.89
C ARG A 278 9.66 1.33 -17.16
N ASN A 279 10.52 1.41 -16.14
CA ASN A 279 11.90 0.93 -16.20
C ASN A 279 11.98 -0.50 -15.63
N SER A 280 12.62 -1.42 -16.36
CA SER A 280 12.73 -2.85 -16.03
C SER A 280 13.78 -3.20 -14.97
N ARG A 281 14.36 -2.19 -14.27
CA ARG A 281 15.38 -2.44 -13.23
C ARG A 281 14.85 -3.22 -12.04
N ASN A 282 13.56 -3.12 -11.75
CA ASN A 282 12.93 -3.81 -10.63
C ASN A 282 12.23 -5.09 -11.12
N ASP A 283 12.66 -6.23 -10.60
CA ASP A 283 11.99 -7.50 -10.86
C ASP A 283 10.69 -7.58 -10.04
N THR A 284 9.56 -7.58 -10.72
CA THR A 284 8.21 -7.55 -10.13
C THR A 284 7.52 -8.90 -10.13
N ARG A 285 8.28 -10.02 -10.29
CA ARG A 285 7.73 -11.37 -10.41
C ARG A 285 6.81 -11.78 -9.24
N ASP A 286 7.13 -11.33 -8.03
CA ASP A 286 6.45 -11.68 -6.79
C ASP A 286 5.53 -10.56 -6.24
N LEU A 287 5.38 -9.46 -6.99
CA LEU A 287 4.53 -8.33 -6.58
C LEU A 287 3.06 -8.68 -6.63
N MET A 288 2.63 -9.38 -7.68
CA MET A 288 1.22 -9.75 -7.87
C MET A 288 0.93 -11.13 -7.30
N PRO A 289 -0.13 -11.27 -6.48
CA PRO A 289 -0.64 -12.58 -6.10
C PRO A 289 -0.86 -13.47 -7.32
N ARG A 290 -0.56 -14.75 -7.20
CA ARG A 290 -0.67 -15.71 -8.32
C ARG A 290 -2.09 -15.86 -8.87
N SER A 291 -3.09 -15.56 -8.04
CA SER A 291 -4.51 -15.60 -8.41
C SER A 291 -4.95 -14.40 -9.26
N TRP A 292 -4.12 -13.36 -9.41
CA TRP A 292 -4.48 -12.16 -10.16
C TRP A 292 -4.09 -12.31 -11.63
N MET A 293 -5.01 -11.86 -12.51
CA MET A 293 -4.75 -11.78 -13.95
C MET A 293 -3.81 -10.60 -14.25
N ARG A 294 -2.84 -10.82 -15.12
CA ARG A 294 -1.89 -9.78 -15.57
C ARG A 294 -2.18 -9.44 -17.03
N LEU A 295 -2.41 -8.16 -17.29
CA LEU A 295 -2.77 -7.65 -18.63
C LEU A 295 -1.78 -6.59 -19.14
#